data_dabdf189d4eb77b81a33588045fbe528
#
_entry.id   dabdf189d4eb77b81a33588045fbe528
#
_cell.length_a   1.000
_cell.length_b   1.000
_cell.length_c   1.000
_cell.angle_alpha   90.00
_cell.angle_beta   90.00
_cell.angle_gamma   90.00
#
_symmetry.space_group_name_H-M   'P 1'
#
loop_
_entity.id
_entity.type
_entity.pdbx_description
1 polymer ?
#
loop_
_entity_poly.entity_id
_entity_poly.type
_entity_poly.pdbx_seq_one_letter_code
_entity_poly.pdbx_strand_id
1 'polypeptide(L)'
;MYKYETHLHTSETSACANSTGAEMAVKYKEEGYTGIIVTDHFFNGNTTVPRDLPWEERVELFCKGYENAKVKGDEIGLDVYFGFEYT
;
A
#
# COMPACT_ATOMS: atom_id res chain seq x y z
N MET A 1 6.02 -21.88 -7.33
CA MET A 1 6.75 -20.66 -7.74
C MET A 1 6.27 -19.47 -6.88
N TYR A 2 7.21 -18.67 -6.41
CA TYR A 2 6.88 -17.46 -5.64
C TYR A 2 6.84 -16.28 -6.57
N LYS A 3 5.80 -15.46 -6.46
CA LYS A 3 5.59 -14.30 -7.32
C LYS A 3 5.18 -13.11 -6.48
N TYR A 4 5.98 -12.04 -6.54
CA TYR A 4 5.76 -10.83 -5.75
C TYR A 4 5.63 -9.60 -6.62
N GLU A 5 4.65 -8.74 -6.32
CA GLU A 5 4.58 -7.40 -6.90
C GLU A 5 5.37 -6.45 -6.03
N THR A 6 6.37 -5.78 -6.61
CA THR A 6 7.30 -4.94 -5.86
C THR A 6 7.07 -3.44 -6.04
N HIS A 7 6.08 -3.04 -6.82
CA HIS A 7 5.76 -1.63 -7.05
C HIS A 7 4.25 -1.46 -7.06
N LEU A 8 3.67 -1.00 -5.95
CA LEU A 8 2.23 -0.96 -5.79
C LEU A 8 1.80 0.24 -4.95
N HIS A 9 0.88 1.03 -5.50
CA HIS A 9 0.31 2.19 -4.82
C HIS A 9 -1.12 1.88 -4.37
N THR A 10 -1.54 2.53 -3.26
CA THR A 10 -2.90 2.39 -2.74
C THR A 10 -3.60 3.74 -2.75
N SER A 11 -4.92 3.75 -2.94
CA SER A 11 -5.68 5.00 -3.00
C SER A 11 -5.74 5.71 -1.65
N GLU A 12 -5.49 5.02 -0.55
CA GLU A 12 -5.43 5.63 0.77
C GLU A 12 -4.28 6.63 0.90
N THR A 13 -3.19 6.41 0.18
CA THR A 13 -1.95 7.16 0.39
C THR A 13 -1.40 7.83 -0.85
N SER A 14 -1.61 7.24 -2.03
CA SER A 14 -1.08 7.78 -3.29
C SER A 14 -2.19 8.39 -4.14
N ALA A 15 -2.00 9.64 -4.57
CA ALA A 15 -3.02 10.36 -5.33
C ALA A 15 -3.28 9.73 -6.72
N CYS A 16 -2.31 9.02 -7.27
CA CYS A 16 -2.44 8.40 -8.59
C CYS A 16 -3.11 7.02 -8.56
N ALA A 17 -3.36 6.44 -7.39
CA ALA A 17 -3.93 5.11 -7.28
C ALA A 17 -5.46 5.15 -7.26
N ASN A 18 -6.08 4.12 -7.84
CA ASN A 18 -7.53 4.02 -7.95
C ASN A 18 -8.14 2.95 -7.06
N SER A 19 -7.34 2.07 -6.48
CA SER A 19 -7.83 0.95 -5.68
C SER A 19 -7.25 0.99 -4.28
N THR A 20 -8.06 0.58 -3.30
CA THR A 20 -7.61 0.53 -1.90
C THR A 20 -6.61 -0.60 -1.70
N GLY A 21 -5.89 -0.56 -0.57
CA GLY A 21 -4.95 -1.63 -0.22
C GLY A 21 -5.64 -2.98 -0.14
N ALA A 22 -6.84 -3.04 0.47
CA ALA A 22 -7.59 -4.28 0.57
C ALA A 22 -7.99 -4.82 -0.82
N GLU A 23 -8.46 -3.94 -1.70
CA GLU A 23 -8.83 -4.33 -3.07
C GLU A 23 -7.62 -4.86 -3.85
N MET A 24 -6.47 -4.23 -3.69
CA MET A 24 -5.25 -4.68 -4.35
C MET A 24 -4.80 -6.05 -3.84
N ALA A 25 -4.93 -6.28 -2.53
CA ALA A 25 -4.58 -7.58 -1.96
C ALA A 25 -5.43 -8.70 -2.57
N VAL A 26 -6.73 -8.49 -2.68
CA VAL A 26 -7.63 -9.47 -3.28
C VAL A 26 -7.26 -9.71 -4.74
N LYS A 27 -7.04 -8.64 -5.50
CA LYS A 27 -6.72 -8.73 -6.91
C LYS A 27 -5.46 -9.55 -7.18
N TYR A 28 -4.38 -9.25 -6.45
CA TYR A 28 -3.13 -9.96 -6.67
C TYR A 28 -3.20 -11.41 -6.21
N LYS A 29 -3.94 -11.69 -5.14
CA LYS A 29 -4.15 -13.06 -4.71
C LYS A 29 -4.90 -13.86 -5.78
N GLU A 30 -5.92 -13.29 -6.38
CA GLU A 30 -6.69 -13.94 -7.45
C GLU A 30 -5.84 -14.20 -8.69
N GLU A 31 -4.85 -13.34 -8.93
CA GLU A 31 -3.93 -13.50 -10.07
C GLU A 31 -2.77 -14.46 -9.78
N GLY A 32 -2.76 -15.07 -8.62
CA GLY A 32 -1.77 -16.09 -8.29
C GLY A 32 -0.50 -15.57 -7.65
N TYR A 33 -0.48 -14.32 -7.17
CA TYR A 33 0.69 -13.78 -6.50
C TYR A 33 0.84 -14.36 -5.09
N THR A 34 2.09 -14.54 -4.67
CA THR A 34 2.43 -15.00 -3.32
C THR A 34 2.35 -13.84 -2.34
N GLY A 35 2.74 -12.64 -2.78
CA GLY A 35 2.71 -11.47 -1.94
C GLY A 35 2.86 -10.17 -2.71
N ILE A 36 2.72 -9.07 -2.00
CA ILE A 36 2.85 -7.73 -2.55
C ILE A 36 3.71 -6.89 -1.60
N ILE A 37 4.38 -5.89 -2.17
CA ILE A 37 5.10 -4.88 -1.38
C ILE A 37 4.42 -3.55 -1.69
N VAL A 38 3.79 -2.95 -0.68
CA VAL A 38 3.11 -1.67 -0.84
C VAL A 38 4.16 -0.56 -0.85
N THR A 39 4.25 0.18 -1.96
CA THR A 39 5.26 1.22 -2.15
C THR A 39 4.61 2.54 -2.51
N ASP A 40 3.77 3.05 -1.61
CA ASP A 40 3.10 4.33 -1.83
C ASP A 40 4.10 5.48 -1.90
N HIS A 41 3.71 6.57 -2.59
CA HIS A 41 4.55 7.75 -2.72
C HIS A 41 4.86 8.36 -1.36
N PHE A 42 6.14 8.66 -1.12
CA PHE A 42 6.58 9.27 0.11
C PHE A 42 6.07 10.72 0.20
N PHE A 43 6.26 11.36 1.36
CA PHE A 43 5.63 12.64 1.69
C PHE A 43 5.91 13.78 0.71
N ASN A 44 7.02 13.75 0.00
CA ASN A 44 7.34 14.77 -0.99
C ASN A 44 6.93 14.40 -2.42
N GLY A 45 6.24 13.27 -2.59
CA GLY A 45 5.79 12.80 -3.89
C GLY A 45 4.29 12.99 -4.08
N ASN A 46 3.70 12.14 -4.93
CA ASN A 46 2.29 12.20 -5.29
C ASN A 46 1.41 11.52 -4.22
N THR A 47 1.45 12.05 -3.00
CA THR A 47 0.76 11.49 -1.84
C THR A 47 -0.54 12.23 -1.55
N THR A 48 -1.52 11.51 -0.97
CA THR A 48 -2.76 12.12 -0.49
C THR A 48 -2.62 12.68 0.93
N VAL A 49 -1.50 12.40 1.60
CA VAL A 49 -1.29 12.82 2.99
C VAL A 49 -1.10 14.33 3.05
N PRO A 50 -1.95 15.07 3.81
CA PRO A 50 -1.78 16.52 3.95
C PRO A 50 -0.44 16.89 4.57
N ARG A 51 0.17 17.95 4.06
CA ARG A 51 1.52 18.37 4.51
C ARG A 51 1.51 19.24 5.75
N ASP A 52 0.34 19.76 6.14
CA ASP A 52 0.20 20.64 7.29
C ASP A 52 -0.15 19.93 8.58
N LEU A 53 -0.26 18.60 8.56
CA LEU A 53 -0.53 17.81 9.74
C LEU A 53 0.74 17.56 10.56
N PRO A 54 0.61 17.32 11.88
CA PRO A 54 1.75 16.88 12.68
C PRO A 54 2.38 15.63 12.12
N TRP A 55 3.69 15.46 12.32
CA TRP A 55 4.44 14.34 11.74
C TRP A 55 3.84 12.98 12.08
N GLU A 56 3.42 12.80 13.35
CA GLU A 56 2.86 11.52 13.78
C GLU A 56 1.60 11.15 13.01
N GLU A 57 0.72 12.13 12.77
CA GLU A 57 -0.49 11.90 12.00
C GLU A 57 -0.18 11.62 10.53
N ARG A 58 0.84 12.28 9.99
CA ARG A 58 1.26 12.05 8.61
C ARG A 58 1.77 10.62 8.43
N VAL A 59 2.53 10.12 9.38
CA VAL A 59 3.03 8.74 9.34
C VAL A 59 1.88 7.75 9.40
N GLU A 60 0.90 7.97 10.27
CA GLU A 60 -0.27 7.11 10.37
C GLU A 60 -1.03 7.04 9.06
N LEU A 61 -1.27 8.19 8.43
CA LEU A 61 -1.98 8.24 7.16
C LEU A 61 -1.16 7.60 6.04
N PHE A 62 0.15 7.80 6.06
CA PHE A 62 1.03 7.21 5.06
C PHE A 62 0.97 5.68 5.09
N CYS A 63 0.88 5.09 6.27
CA CYS A 63 0.85 3.64 6.43
C CYS A 63 -0.53 3.02 6.20
N LYS A 64 -1.56 3.83 6.00
CA LYS A 64 -2.94 3.35 5.96
C LYS A 64 -3.19 2.32 4.87
N GLY A 65 -2.67 2.56 3.67
CA GLY A 65 -2.83 1.63 2.56
C GLY A 65 -2.18 0.29 2.84
N TYR A 66 -0.97 0.33 3.39
CA TYR A 66 -0.27 -0.88 3.80
C TYR A 66 -1.05 -1.63 4.89
N GLU A 67 -1.52 -0.93 5.91
CA GLU A 67 -2.25 -1.56 7.01
C GLU A 67 -3.52 -2.26 6.52
N ASN A 68 -4.27 -1.61 5.64
CA ASN A 68 -5.48 -2.19 5.08
C ASN A 68 -5.15 -3.42 4.22
N ALA A 69 -4.10 -3.33 3.41
CA ALA A 69 -3.65 -4.46 2.60
C ALA A 69 -3.19 -5.62 3.48
N LYS A 70 -2.47 -5.32 4.57
CA LYS A 70 -1.96 -6.34 5.48
C LYS A 70 -3.08 -7.10 6.18
N VAL A 71 -4.10 -6.39 6.67
CA VAL A 71 -5.26 -7.02 7.31
C VAL A 71 -5.94 -7.96 6.33
N LYS A 72 -6.17 -7.51 5.10
CA LYS A 72 -6.82 -8.34 4.09
C LYS A 72 -5.92 -9.51 3.68
N GLY A 73 -4.63 -9.27 3.53
CA GLY A 73 -3.68 -10.32 3.18
C GLY A 73 -3.66 -11.43 4.21
N ASP A 74 -3.70 -11.09 5.49
CA ASP A 74 -3.74 -12.09 6.57
C ASP A 74 -5.02 -12.94 6.48
N GLU A 75 -6.13 -12.36 6.04
CA GLU A 75 -7.38 -13.10 5.87
C GLU A 75 -7.33 -14.09 4.71
N ILE A 76 -6.68 -13.74 3.61
CA ILE A 76 -6.74 -14.51 2.37
C ILE A 76 -5.45 -15.27 2.05
N GLY A 77 -4.44 -15.18 2.91
CA GLY A 77 -3.19 -15.91 2.72
C GLY A 77 -2.24 -15.26 1.72
N LEU A 78 -2.21 -13.93 1.65
CA LEU A 78 -1.30 -13.18 0.82
C LEU A 78 -0.28 -12.47 1.71
N ASP A 79 1.01 -12.61 1.40
CA ASP A 79 2.05 -11.88 2.13
C ASP A 79 2.01 -10.40 1.75
N VAL A 80 2.09 -9.50 2.75
CA VAL A 80 2.07 -8.06 2.50
C VAL A 80 3.24 -7.41 3.25
N TYR A 81 4.09 -6.71 2.52
CA TYR A 81 5.26 -6.04 3.06
C TYR A 81 5.17 -4.53 2.87
N PHE A 82 5.86 -3.80 3.74
CA PHE A 82 5.87 -2.35 3.72
C PHE A 82 7.10 -1.81 2.99
N GLY A 83 6.88 -0.84 2.11
CA GLY A 83 7.93 -0.09 1.47
C GLY A 83 7.43 1.31 1.15
N PHE A 84 8.17 2.05 0.35
CA PHE A 84 7.72 3.37 -0.12
C PHE A 84 8.48 3.75 -1.38
N GLU A 85 7.88 4.65 -2.16
CA GLU A 85 8.51 5.21 -3.34
C GLU A 85 8.96 6.63 -3.03
N TYR A 86 10.26 6.89 -3.12
CA TYR A 86 10.85 8.19 -2.87
C TYR A 86 11.20 8.86 -4.20
N THR A 87 10.45 9.88 -4.57
CA THR A 87 10.69 10.62 -5.80
C THR A 87 10.46 12.10 -5.60
#